data_c1ea5ee7ca83d5d423d985fcea5c48be
#
_entry.id   c1ea5ee7ca83d5d423d985fcea5c48be
#
_cell.length_a   1.000
_cell.length_b   1.000
_cell.length_c   1.000
_cell.angle_alpha   90.00
_cell.angle_beta   90.00
_cell.angle_gamma   90.00
#
_symmetry.space_group_name_H-M   'P 1'
#
loop_
_entity.id
_entity.type
_entity.pdbx_description
1 polymer ?
#
loop_
_entity_poly.entity_id
_entity_poly.type
_entity_poly.pdbx_seq_one_letter_code
_entity_poly.pdbx_strand_id
1 'polypeptide(L)'
;TVRFDAFSYSASSFIERLLCKGYSFLYKHGLPHTRLTSEWYAASFFPSSYKRTLARKINARQCDVVIGVHAFMALHLSAVKSRIRTKTVGWLHNSYEAFFEKETPYLPGLDCFFQVQMGKLDERVVLSHADAGCFFRKMNLCCEVIYNPLTVLPKGRGKKEYRRILAVGRFSFGHKGFDILIKAFSVFVKTHPDWTLEIVGEGPEEALYRSLINEYELEKSIALHPFTKEVQEYYAHSSMYVLSSRWEGFGLVMIEAMAHGLP
;
A
#
# COMPACT_ATOMS: atom_id res chain seq x y z
N THR A 1 21.29 3.27 15.45
CA THR A 1 20.50 2.23 16.15
C THR A 1 19.03 2.59 16.04
N VAL A 2 18.22 1.74 15.42
CA VAL A 2 16.78 1.93 15.34
C VAL A 2 16.18 1.45 16.66
N ARG A 3 15.41 2.32 17.34
CA ARG A 3 14.67 1.96 18.55
C ARG A 3 13.21 1.73 18.19
N PHE A 4 12.68 0.58 18.58
CA PHE A 4 11.26 0.25 18.41
C PHE A 4 10.53 0.52 19.72
N ASP A 5 9.46 1.30 19.65
CA ASP A 5 8.53 1.55 20.76
C ASP A 5 7.12 1.19 20.31
N ALA A 6 6.50 0.25 20.99
CA ALA A 6 5.09 -0.02 20.80
C ALA A 6 4.27 1.12 21.43
N PHE A 7 3.32 1.66 20.65
CA PHE A 7 2.30 2.55 21.14
C PHE A 7 0.97 1.81 21.19
N SER A 8 0.62 1.32 22.39
CA SER A 8 -0.74 0.82 22.64
C SER A 8 -1.55 1.94 23.29
N TYR A 9 -2.68 2.28 22.72
CA TYR A 9 -3.70 3.11 23.33
C TYR A 9 -4.91 2.24 23.63
N SER A 10 -5.11 1.92 24.90
CA SER A 10 -6.32 1.30 25.40
C SER A 10 -7.13 2.39 26.08
N ALA A 11 -8.18 2.84 25.50
CA ALA A 11 -9.32 3.40 26.17
C ALA A 11 -10.04 4.49 25.35
N SER A 12 -10.95 4.04 24.59
CA SER A 12 -12.21 4.74 24.48
C SER A 12 -13.20 4.01 25.41
N SER A 13 -13.92 4.72 26.25
CA SER A 13 -15.03 4.13 26.99
C SER A 13 -16.02 3.52 26.00
N PHE A 14 -16.86 2.57 26.45
CA PHE A 14 -17.89 1.99 25.60
C PHE A 14 -18.77 3.07 24.94
N ILE A 15 -19.11 4.12 25.69
CA ILE A 15 -19.89 5.27 25.21
C ILE A 15 -19.14 6.05 24.12
N GLU A 16 -17.84 6.33 24.29
CA GLU A 16 -17.04 7.00 23.26
C GLU A 16 -16.97 6.19 21.96
N ARG A 17 -16.86 4.85 22.05
CA ARG A 17 -16.88 3.98 20.86
C ARG A 17 -18.23 4.02 20.14
N LEU A 18 -19.33 4.04 20.89
CA LEU A 18 -20.67 4.10 20.34
C LEU A 18 -20.91 5.45 19.63
N LEU A 19 -20.53 6.55 20.27
CA LEU A 19 -20.64 7.89 19.70
C LEU A 19 -19.77 8.05 18.44
N CYS A 20 -18.54 7.51 18.47
CA CYS A 20 -17.64 7.52 17.32
C CYS A 20 -18.23 6.73 16.13
N LYS A 21 -18.81 5.55 16.38
CA LYS A 21 -19.49 4.76 15.34
C LYS A 21 -20.71 5.48 14.78
N GLY A 22 -21.55 6.05 15.65
CA GLY A 22 -22.73 6.82 15.26
C GLY A 22 -22.36 8.02 14.40
N TYR A 23 -21.36 8.81 14.84
CA TYR A 23 -20.92 9.96 14.07
C TYR A 23 -20.21 9.56 12.75
N SER A 24 -19.46 8.47 12.75
CA SER A 24 -18.84 7.93 11.53
C SER A 24 -19.91 7.54 10.50
N PHE A 25 -20.97 6.90 10.94
CA PHE A 25 -22.11 6.58 10.08
C PHE A 25 -22.79 7.84 9.52
N LEU A 26 -23.11 8.80 10.40
CA LEU A 26 -23.73 10.07 9.99
C LEU A 26 -22.84 10.86 9.02
N TYR A 27 -21.53 10.91 9.28
CA TYR A 27 -20.60 11.60 8.38
C TYR A 27 -20.57 10.96 7.00
N LYS A 28 -20.58 9.63 6.92
CA LYS A 28 -20.51 8.91 5.64
C LYS A 28 -21.82 8.93 4.84
N HIS A 29 -22.97 9.03 5.52
CA HIS A 29 -24.26 8.79 4.88
C HIS A 29 -25.29 9.93 5.01
N GLY A 30 -25.07 10.92 5.84
CA GLY A 30 -26.11 11.92 6.13
C GLY A 30 -25.62 13.35 6.30
N LEU A 31 -24.36 13.57 6.62
CA LEU A 31 -23.83 14.92 6.80
C LEU A 31 -23.15 15.43 5.53
N PRO A 32 -23.24 16.72 5.23
CA PRO A 32 -22.45 17.32 4.14
C PRO A 32 -20.96 17.24 4.48
N HIS A 33 -20.14 16.84 3.51
CA HIS A 33 -18.68 16.72 3.66
C HIS A 33 -18.04 18.10 3.54
N THR A 34 -17.99 18.82 4.65
CA THR A 34 -17.38 20.14 4.78
C THR A 34 -16.15 20.09 5.68
N ARG A 35 -15.36 21.17 5.70
CA ARG A 35 -14.25 21.30 6.63
C ARG A 35 -14.71 21.14 8.09
N LEU A 36 -15.84 21.76 8.46
CA LEU A 36 -16.37 21.72 9.83
C LEU A 36 -16.78 20.30 10.25
N THR A 37 -17.56 19.60 9.43
CA THR A 37 -17.98 18.22 9.71
C THR A 37 -16.80 17.25 9.70
N SER A 38 -15.78 17.48 8.87
CA SER A 38 -14.53 16.73 8.86
C SER A 38 -13.72 16.93 10.15
N GLU A 39 -13.68 18.14 10.70
CA GLU A 39 -13.04 18.41 11.99
C GLU A 39 -13.78 17.74 13.16
N TRP A 40 -15.09 17.73 13.13
CA TRP A 40 -15.89 16.99 14.13
C TRP A 40 -15.67 15.47 14.01
N TYR A 41 -15.60 14.96 12.79
CA TYR A 41 -15.26 13.56 12.56
C TYR A 41 -13.87 13.23 13.13
N ALA A 42 -12.87 14.07 12.89
CA ALA A 42 -11.54 13.92 13.48
C ALA A 42 -11.56 13.96 15.01
N ALA A 43 -12.38 14.84 15.59
CA ALA A 43 -12.51 14.94 17.05
C ALA A 43 -13.17 13.72 17.67
N SER A 44 -14.14 13.10 17.01
CA SER A 44 -14.78 11.87 17.46
C SER A 44 -13.87 10.65 17.28
N PHE A 45 -13.10 10.58 16.19
CA PHE A 45 -12.22 9.46 15.88
C PHE A 45 -10.93 9.47 16.72
N PHE A 46 -10.40 10.67 17.02
CA PHE A 46 -9.18 10.89 17.81
C PHE A 46 -9.50 11.59 19.15
N PRO A 47 -9.84 10.86 20.21
CA PRO A 47 -10.17 11.44 21.51
C PRO A 47 -9.07 12.33 22.08
N SER A 48 -9.43 13.31 22.92
CA SER A 48 -8.48 14.26 23.50
C SER A 48 -7.38 13.58 24.36
N SER A 49 -7.71 12.48 25.03
CA SER A 49 -6.77 11.67 25.81
C SER A 49 -5.73 11.01 24.89
N TYR A 50 -6.16 10.43 23.78
CA TYR A 50 -5.30 9.87 22.73
C TYR A 50 -4.34 10.95 22.21
N LYS A 51 -4.88 12.09 21.76
CA LYS A 51 -4.08 13.20 21.22
C LYS A 51 -3.03 13.70 22.22
N ARG A 52 -3.38 13.82 23.49
CA ARG A 52 -2.42 14.23 24.55
C ARG A 52 -1.30 13.21 24.73
N THR A 53 -1.65 11.92 24.76
CA THR A 53 -0.67 10.84 24.96
C THR A 53 0.29 10.73 23.79
N LEU A 54 -0.21 10.76 22.56
CA LEU A 54 0.62 10.72 21.36
C LEU A 54 1.54 11.94 21.26
N ALA A 55 1.00 13.15 21.47
CA ALA A 55 1.78 14.38 21.43
C ALA A 55 2.88 14.40 22.50
N ARG A 56 2.58 13.91 23.73
CA ARG A 56 3.59 13.79 24.80
C ARG A 56 4.74 12.87 24.40
N LYS A 57 4.43 11.72 23.80
CA LYS A 57 5.45 10.78 23.33
C LYS A 57 6.31 11.37 22.22
N ILE A 58 5.73 12.06 21.25
CA ILE A 58 6.47 12.72 20.17
C ILE A 58 7.37 13.81 20.74
N ASN A 59 6.82 14.71 21.57
CA ASN A 59 7.60 15.82 22.16
C ASN A 59 8.73 15.32 23.06
N ALA A 60 8.56 14.20 23.76
CA ALA A 60 9.61 13.60 24.60
C ALA A 60 10.81 13.06 23.80
N ARG A 61 10.62 12.80 22.49
CA ARG A 61 11.69 12.31 21.61
C ARG A 61 12.63 13.42 21.10
N GLN A 62 12.21 14.69 21.20
CA GLN A 62 12.99 15.86 20.75
C GLN A 62 13.54 15.69 19.32
N CYS A 63 12.76 15.07 18.42
CA CYS A 63 13.16 14.89 17.04
C CYS A 63 12.79 16.12 16.20
N ASP A 64 13.57 16.40 15.16
CA ASP A 64 13.35 17.53 14.24
C ASP A 64 12.17 17.27 13.29
N VAL A 65 11.99 16.01 12.91
CA VAL A 65 10.94 15.57 11.97
C VAL A 65 10.27 14.32 12.50
N VAL A 66 8.95 14.25 12.35
CA VAL A 66 8.16 13.04 12.57
C VAL A 66 7.42 12.68 11.30
N ILE A 67 7.53 11.43 10.89
CA ILE A 67 6.95 10.91 9.64
C ILE A 67 5.82 9.93 9.95
N GLY A 68 4.63 10.23 9.45
CA GLY A 68 3.51 9.29 9.43
C GLY A 68 3.58 8.43 8.18
N VAL A 69 4.11 7.22 8.31
CA VAL A 69 4.24 6.28 7.18
C VAL A 69 2.90 5.61 6.92
N HIS A 70 2.44 5.66 5.68
CA HIS A 70 1.09 5.29 5.24
C HIS A 70 0.01 6.32 5.67
N ALA A 71 -1.07 6.42 4.88
CA ALA A 71 -2.15 7.39 5.11
C ALA A 71 -2.75 7.34 6.52
N PHE A 72 -2.93 6.14 7.09
CA PHE A 72 -3.49 6.00 8.44
C PHE A 72 -2.57 6.64 9.51
N MET A 73 -1.26 6.43 9.42
CA MET A 73 -0.32 7.05 10.36
C MET A 73 -0.20 8.57 10.14
N ALA A 74 -0.30 9.02 8.90
CA ALA A 74 -0.35 10.44 8.57
C ALA A 74 -1.62 11.11 9.17
N LEU A 75 -2.77 10.44 9.16
CA LEU A 75 -4.00 10.91 9.84
C LEU A 75 -3.84 10.99 11.35
N HIS A 76 -3.18 10.01 12.00
CA HIS A 76 -2.86 10.08 13.42
C HIS A 76 -1.95 11.27 13.73
N LEU A 77 -0.97 11.52 12.86
CA LEU A 77 -0.02 12.62 13.01
C LEU A 77 -0.73 13.98 12.84
N SER A 78 -1.62 14.12 11.84
CA SER A 78 -2.41 15.32 11.62
C SER A 78 -3.28 15.68 12.84
N ALA A 79 -3.83 14.67 13.52
CA ALA A 79 -4.68 14.85 14.70
C ALA A 79 -3.94 15.49 15.90
N VAL A 80 -2.62 15.38 15.94
CA VAL A 80 -1.78 15.96 17.03
C VAL A 80 -0.93 17.14 16.59
N LYS A 81 -0.99 17.55 15.32
CA LYS A 81 -0.16 18.62 14.75
C LYS A 81 -0.16 19.90 15.60
N SER A 82 -1.32 20.33 16.09
CA SER A 82 -1.45 21.52 16.92
C SER A 82 -0.83 21.39 18.33
N ARG A 83 -0.40 20.19 18.72
CA ARG A 83 0.15 19.87 20.04
C ARG A 83 1.65 19.53 20.03
N ILE A 84 2.25 19.52 18.85
CA ILE A 84 3.67 19.20 18.66
C ILE A 84 4.36 20.33 17.91
N ARG A 85 5.64 20.56 18.20
CA ARG A 85 6.47 21.58 17.54
C ARG A 85 7.29 21.04 16.39
N THR A 86 7.46 19.72 16.37
CA THR A 86 8.21 18.96 15.38
C THR A 86 7.60 19.11 13.98
N LYS A 87 8.41 19.21 12.95
CA LYS A 87 7.94 19.14 11.55
C LYS A 87 7.27 17.79 11.28
N THR A 88 6.20 17.83 10.53
CA THR A 88 5.34 16.66 10.27
C THR A 88 5.30 16.33 8.78
N VAL A 89 5.59 15.08 8.46
CA VAL A 89 5.54 14.57 7.08
C VAL A 89 4.56 13.41 7.01
N GLY A 90 3.60 13.49 6.09
CA GLY A 90 2.74 12.36 5.73
C GLY A 90 3.32 11.64 4.51
N TRP A 91 3.83 10.42 4.68
CA TRP A 91 4.37 9.64 3.57
C TRP A 91 3.35 8.62 3.10
N LEU A 92 2.71 8.91 1.95
CA LEU A 92 1.61 8.12 1.40
C LEU A 92 2.17 7.01 0.50
N HIS A 93 2.12 5.76 0.99
CA HIS A 93 2.68 4.59 0.30
C HIS A 93 1.71 3.90 -0.66
N ASN A 94 0.53 4.47 -0.89
CA ASN A 94 -0.43 3.97 -1.87
C ASN A 94 -0.87 5.10 -2.80
N SER A 95 -1.36 4.72 -3.98
CA SER A 95 -1.88 5.65 -4.97
C SER A 95 -3.18 6.34 -4.51
N TYR A 96 -3.50 7.47 -5.11
CA TYR A 96 -4.79 8.15 -4.93
C TYR A 96 -5.96 7.20 -5.21
N GLU A 97 -5.86 6.44 -6.32
CA GLU A 97 -6.86 5.46 -6.72
C GLU A 97 -7.10 4.39 -5.64
N ALA A 98 -6.03 3.87 -5.04
CA ALA A 98 -6.14 2.87 -3.97
C ALA A 98 -6.85 3.42 -2.72
N PHE A 99 -6.71 4.71 -2.42
CA PHE A 99 -7.39 5.32 -1.29
C PHE A 99 -8.87 5.59 -1.55
N PHE A 100 -9.26 6.00 -2.77
CA PHE A 100 -10.58 6.61 -3.01
C PHE A 100 -11.37 6.04 -4.19
N GLU A 101 -10.75 5.44 -5.21
CA GLU A 101 -11.42 5.18 -6.49
C GLU A 101 -11.53 3.70 -6.88
N LYS A 102 -10.69 2.81 -6.33
CA LYS A 102 -10.82 1.39 -6.62
C LYS A 102 -12.13 0.81 -6.10
N GLU A 103 -12.54 -0.35 -6.59
CA GLU A 103 -13.80 -1.01 -6.22
C GLU A 103 -14.03 -1.12 -4.70
N THR A 104 -12.97 -1.40 -3.93
CA THR A 104 -12.98 -1.39 -2.46
C THR A 104 -11.89 -0.46 -1.94
N PRO A 105 -12.13 0.86 -1.89
CA PRO A 105 -11.11 1.82 -1.51
C PRO A 105 -10.77 1.73 -0.02
N TYR A 106 -9.55 2.16 0.35
CA TYR A 106 -9.12 2.17 1.75
C TYR A 106 -9.87 3.20 2.61
N LEU A 107 -10.32 4.30 2.00
CA LEU A 107 -10.95 5.43 2.68
C LEU A 107 -12.28 5.83 2.02
N PRO A 108 -13.26 4.91 1.92
CA PRO A 108 -14.51 5.17 1.21
C PRO A 108 -15.28 6.31 1.86
N GLY A 109 -15.64 7.34 1.07
CA GLY A 109 -16.41 8.50 1.52
C GLY A 109 -15.68 9.40 2.53
N LEU A 110 -14.35 9.33 2.60
CA LEU A 110 -13.54 10.14 3.51
C LEU A 110 -12.63 11.15 2.79
N ASP A 111 -12.93 11.49 1.54
CA ASP A 111 -12.12 12.38 0.70
C ASP A 111 -11.93 13.76 1.35
N CYS A 112 -13.02 14.40 1.72
CA CYS A 112 -12.99 15.72 2.36
C CYS A 112 -12.27 15.66 3.73
N PHE A 113 -12.55 14.62 4.53
CA PHE A 113 -11.86 14.41 5.80
C PHE A 113 -10.35 14.26 5.58
N PHE A 114 -9.94 13.42 4.63
CA PHE A 114 -8.54 13.20 4.31
C PHE A 114 -7.87 14.50 3.85
N GLN A 115 -8.50 15.23 2.92
CA GLN A 115 -8.02 16.52 2.43
C GLN A 115 -7.77 17.50 3.59
N VAL A 116 -8.75 17.67 4.47
CA VAL A 116 -8.66 18.58 5.62
C VAL A 116 -7.53 18.16 6.57
N GLN A 117 -7.40 16.87 6.85
CA GLN A 117 -6.37 16.37 7.77
C GLN A 117 -4.97 16.44 7.15
N MET A 118 -4.80 16.03 5.90
CA MET A 118 -3.49 16.12 5.22
C MET A 118 -3.04 17.56 5.02
N GLY A 119 -3.96 18.49 4.86
CA GLY A 119 -3.66 19.93 4.78
C GLY A 119 -3.05 20.53 6.06
N LYS A 120 -3.14 19.84 7.20
CA LYS A 120 -2.53 20.28 8.48
C LYS A 120 -1.05 19.92 8.59
N LEU A 121 -0.59 18.91 7.84
CA LEU A 121 0.81 18.49 7.88
C LEU A 121 1.70 19.52 7.17
N ASP A 122 2.94 19.64 7.63
CA ASP A 122 3.90 20.53 6.99
C ASP A 122 4.24 20.05 5.58
N GLU A 123 4.46 18.73 5.42
CA GLU A 123 4.76 18.13 4.11
C GLU A 123 4.00 16.83 3.87
N ARG A 124 3.81 16.52 2.63
CA ARG A 124 3.21 15.26 2.12
C ARG A 124 4.11 14.70 1.05
N VAL A 125 4.41 13.41 1.16
CA VAL A 125 5.26 12.67 0.22
C VAL A 125 4.44 11.57 -0.44
N VAL A 126 4.55 11.48 -1.75
CA VAL A 126 3.98 10.41 -2.57
C VAL A 126 5.07 9.70 -3.37
N LEU A 127 4.74 8.57 -3.98
CA LEU A 127 5.72 7.71 -4.63
C LEU A 127 5.83 7.94 -6.15
N SER A 128 4.97 8.80 -6.73
CA SER A 128 4.99 9.07 -8.17
C SER A 128 4.49 10.48 -8.51
N HIS A 129 4.96 11.01 -9.63
CA HIS A 129 4.43 12.27 -10.18
C HIS A 129 2.96 12.16 -10.59
N ALA A 130 2.50 10.97 -11.02
CA ALA A 130 1.10 10.73 -11.33
C ALA A 130 0.21 10.93 -10.09
N ASP A 131 0.61 10.36 -8.95
CA ASP A 131 -0.11 10.54 -7.69
C ASP A 131 -0.05 11.98 -7.19
N ALA A 132 1.11 12.65 -7.25
CA ALA A 132 1.21 14.06 -6.90
C ALA A 132 0.24 14.90 -7.72
N GLY A 133 0.15 14.65 -9.03
CA GLY A 133 -0.82 15.30 -9.91
C GLY A 133 -2.28 14.98 -9.55
N CYS A 134 -2.59 13.74 -9.15
CA CYS A 134 -3.94 13.36 -8.71
C CYS A 134 -4.34 14.06 -7.41
N PHE A 135 -3.47 14.03 -6.38
CA PHE A 135 -3.74 14.73 -5.10
C PHE A 135 -3.88 16.23 -5.29
N PHE A 136 -3.08 16.84 -6.17
CA PHE A 136 -3.22 18.26 -6.47
C PHE A 136 -4.55 18.57 -7.17
N ARG A 137 -4.87 17.88 -8.26
CA ARG A 137 -6.09 18.16 -9.04
C ARG A 137 -7.38 17.89 -8.26
N LYS A 138 -7.41 16.81 -7.47
CA LYS A 138 -8.65 16.36 -6.83
C LYS A 138 -8.83 16.90 -5.41
N MET A 139 -7.75 17.23 -4.73
CA MET A 139 -7.77 17.65 -3.32
C MET A 139 -7.04 18.97 -3.05
N ASN A 140 -6.47 19.61 -4.06
CA ASN A 140 -5.60 20.79 -3.90
C ASN A 140 -4.50 20.57 -2.82
N LEU A 141 -3.93 19.37 -2.79
CA LEU A 141 -2.84 19.00 -1.90
C LEU A 141 -1.53 18.93 -2.69
N CYS A 142 -0.60 19.82 -2.40
CA CYS A 142 0.76 19.73 -2.92
C CYS A 142 1.49 18.57 -2.23
N CYS A 143 2.15 17.72 -3.00
CA CYS A 143 2.93 16.59 -2.50
C CYS A 143 4.31 16.58 -3.16
N GLU A 144 5.34 16.35 -2.36
CA GLU A 144 6.68 16.05 -2.86
C GLU A 144 6.75 14.62 -3.36
N VAL A 145 7.55 14.37 -4.40
CA VAL A 145 7.73 13.03 -4.95
C VAL A 145 9.07 12.46 -4.49
N ILE A 146 8.99 11.36 -3.73
CA ILE A 146 10.17 10.60 -3.32
C ILE A 146 9.91 9.14 -3.66
N TYR A 147 10.61 8.63 -4.66
CA TYR A 147 10.51 7.24 -5.07
C TYR A 147 11.02 6.29 -3.99
N ASN A 148 10.43 5.11 -3.89
CA ASN A 148 11.00 4.06 -3.07
C ASN A 148 12.35 3.62 -3.65
N PRO A 149 13.38 3.42 -2.81
CA PRO A 149 14.68 2.95 -3.27
C PRO A 149 14.61 1.48 -3.70
N LEU A 150 15.49 1.08 -4.62
CA LEU A 150 15.75 -0.32 -4.89
C LEU A 150 16.42 -0.95 -3.66
N THR A 151 15.81 -1.98 -3.10
CA THR A 151 16.29 -2.65 -1.87
C THR A 151 17.02 -3.96 -2.15
N VAL A 152 16.86 -4.49 -3.36
CA VAL A 152 17.46 -5.76 -3.80
C VAL A 152 18.56 -5.46 -4.81
N LEU A 153 19.80 -5.82 -4.48
CA LEU A 153 20.93 -5.69 -5.41
C LEU A 153 20.90 -6.83 -6.44
N PRO A 154 21.02 -6.53 -7.74
CA PRO A 154 21.04 -7.57 -8.77
C PRO A 154 22.22 -8.54 -8.60
N LYS A 155 21.94 -9.84 -8.60
CA LYS A 155 22.97 -10.91 -8.63
C LYS A 155 23.27 -11.44 -10.04
N GLY A 156 22.55 -10.95 -11.04
CA GLY A 156 22.68 -11.38 -12.43
C GLY A 156 21.68 -10.66 -13.33
N ARG A 157 21.64 -11.06 -14.59
CA ARG A 157 20.67 -10.55 -15.56
C ARG A 157 19.85 -11.69 -16.13
N GLY A 158 18.55 -11.44 -16.27
CA GLY A 158 17.64 -12.33 -17.00
C GLY A 158 18.08 -12.53 -18.45
N LYS A 159 17.74 -13.68 -19.02
CA LYS A 159 18.10 -14.05 -20.41
C LYS A 159 16.89 -14.64 -21.12
N LYS A 160 16.71 -14.29 -22.40
CA LYS A 160 15.61 -14.79 -23.22
C LYS A 160 15.57 -16.32 -23.34
N GLU A 161 16.73 -16.95 -23.28
CA GLU A 161 16.91 -18.39 -23.44
C GLU A 161 16.29 -19.22 -22.32
N TYR A 162 16.05 -18.63 -21.15
CA TYR A 162 15.43 -19.35 -20.02
C TYR A 162 13.96 -19.71 -20.27
N ARG A 163 13.26 -18.94 -21.14
CA ARG A 163 11.83 -19.14 -21.45
C ARG A 163 10.97 -19.25 -20.21
N ARG A 164 11.30 -18.42 -19.22
CA ARG A 164 10.65 -18.37 -17.92
C ARG A 164 10.06 -17.00 -17.68
N ILE A 165 8.76 -16.98 -17.39
CA ILE A 165 8.04 -15.80 -16.91
C ILE A 165 8.04 -15.81 -15.39
N LEU A 166 8.31 -14.67 -14.76
CA LEU A 166 8.33 -14.53 -13.32
C LEU A 166 7.24 -13.55 -12.88
N ALA A 167 6.54 -13.89 -11.81
CA ALA A 167 5.70 -12.99 -11.04
C ALA A 167 6.04 -13.11 -9.55
N VAL A 168 6.08 -11.99 -8.82
CA VAL A 168 6.47 -11.96 -7.40
C VAL A 168 5.45 -11.14 -6.61
N GLY A 169 4.97 -11.67 -5.50
CA GLY A 169 4.08 -10.91 -4.62
C GLY A 169 3.32 -11.76 -3.63
N ARG A 170 2.61 -11.09 -2.71
CA ARG A 170 1.74 -11.78 -1.75
C ARG A 170 0.59 -12.49 -2.48
N PHE A 171 0.25 -13.69 -2.05
CA PHE A 171 -0.91 -14.43 -2.55
C PHE A 171 -2.20 -13.83 -1.96
N SER A 172 -2.69 -12.81 -2.64
CA SER A 172 -3.85 -11.99 -2.24
C SER A 172 -4.77 -11.78 -3.44
N PHE A 173 -5.95 -12.38 -3.40
CA PHE A 173 -6.91 -12.43 -4.51
C PHE A 173 -7.23 -11.05 -5.07
N GLY A 174 -7.70 -10.17 -4.23
CA GLY A 174 -8.15 -8.84 -4.68
C GLY A 174 -7.04 -7.87 -5.12
N HIS A 175 -5.75 -8.22 -4.97
CA HIS A 175 -4.64 -7.29 -5.18
C HIS A 175 -3.71 -7.71 -6.33
N LYS A 176 -3.01 -8.85 -6.20
CA LYS A 176 -1.90 -9.21 -7.10
C LYS A 176 -2.33 -9.81 -8.43
N GLY A 177 -3.59 -10.19 -8.59
CA GLY A 177 -4.14 -10.62 -9.87
C GLY A 177 -3.52 -11.91 -10.43
N PHE A 178 -2.97 -12.79 -9.59
CA PHE A 178 -2.40 -14.05 -10.07
C PHE A 178 -3.45 -14.99 -10.66
N ASP A 179 -4.70 -14.85 -10.27
CA ASP A 179 -5.84 -15.52 -10.91
C ASP A 179 -5.97 -15.13 -12.39
N ILE A 180 -5.80 -13.84 -12.71
CA ILE A 180 -5.81 -13.33 -14.08
C ILE A 180 -4.57 -13.83 -14.83
N LEU A 181 -3.40 -13.82 -14.18
CA LEU A 181 -2.14 -14.26 -14.76
C LEU A 181 -2.18 -15.76 -15.12
N ILE A 182 -2.66 -16.62 -14.22
CA ILE A 182 -2.80 -18.07 -14.46
C ILE A 182 -3.71 -18.31 -15.66
N LYS A 183 -4.86 -17.62 -15.71
CA LYS A 183 -5.78 -17.72 -16.84
C LYS A 183 -5.17 -17.22 -18.15
N ALA A 184 -4.44 -16.12 -18.14
CA ALA A 184 -3.74 -15.60 -19.32
C ALA A 184 -2.65 -16.57 -19.79
N PHE A 185 -1.90 -17.14 -18.85
CA PHE A 185 -0.86 -18.11 -19.16
C PHE A 185 -1.42 -19.41 -19.76
N SER A 186 -2.63 -19.86 -19.36
CA SER A 186 -3.27 -21.04 -19.94
C SER A 186 -3.56 -20.89 -21.45
N VAL A 187 -3.71 -19.67 -21.92
CA VAL A 187 -3.85 -19.37 -23.35
C VAL A 187 -2.49 -19.30 -24.03
N PHE A 188 -1.53 -18.62 -23.39
CA PHE A 188 -0.19 -18.40 -23.91
C PHE A 188 0.57 -19.72 -24.14
N VAL A 189 0.54 -20.64 -23.17
CA VAL A 189 1.32 -21.88 -23.22
C VAL A 189 0.90 -22.82 -24.35
N LYS A 190 -0.32 -22.71 -24.87
CA LYS A 190 -0.81 -23.50 -26.01
C LYS A 190 0.00 -23.26 -27.29
N THR A 191 0.49 -22.04 -27.47
CA THR A 191 1.34 -21.65 -28.61
C THR A 191 2.83 -21.61 -28.27
N HIS A 192 3.16 -21.63 -26.97
CA HIS A 192 4.52 -21.56 -26.46
C HIS A 192 4.76 -22.63 -25.37
N PRO A 193 4.68 -23.94 -25.74
CA PRO A 193 4.67 -25.03 -24.75
C PRO A 193 5.98 -25.24 -24.00
N ASP A 194 7.04 -24.59 -24.43
CA ASP A 194 8.37 -24.58 -23.84
C ASP A 194 8.61 -23.43 -22.83
N TRP A 195 7.58 -22.60 -22.58
CA TRP A 195 7.63 -21.56 -21.56
C TRP A 195 7.04 -22.04 -20.25
N THR A 196 7.60 -21.54 -19.14
CA THR A 196 7.11 -21.77 -17.78
C THR A 196 6.77 -20.47 -17.08
N LEU A 197 5.86 -20.54 -16.12
CA LEU A 197 5.52 -19.43 -15.23
C LEU A 197 5.91 -19.78 -13.79
N GLU A 198 6.73 -18.95 -13.19
CA GLU A 198 7.12 -19.04 -11.78
C GLU A 198 6.44 -17.93 -10.99
N ILE A 199 5.69 -18.30 -9.96
CA ILE A 199 5.03 -17.34 -9.07
C ILE A 199 5.64 -17.49 -7.68
N VAL A 200 6.33 -16.46 -7.20
CA VAL A 200 7.05 -16.46 -5.92
C VAL A 200 6.30 -15.62 -4.90
N GLY A 201 5.94 -16.22 -3.77
CA GLY A 201 5.27 -15.52 -2.70
C GLY A 201 4.59 -16.45 -1.70
N GLU A 202 3.80 -15.85 -0.83
CA GLU A 202 2.98 -16.55 0.16
C GLU A 202 1.72 -15.74 0.48
N GLY A 203 0.72 -16.40 1.02
CA GLY A 203 -0.51 -15.74 1.46
C GLY A 203 -1.71 -16.67 1.50
N PRO A 204 -2.87 -16.15 1.95
CA PRO A 204 -4.06 -16.97 2.20
C PRO A 204 -4.66 -17.62 0.94
N GLU A 205 -4.32 -17.12 -0.25
CA GLU A 205 -4.95 -17.55 -1.51
C GLU A 205 -4.14 -18.64 -2.25
N GLU A 206 -3.14 -19.23 -1.60
CA GLU A 206 -2.33 -20.29 -2.23
C GLU A 206 -3.18 -21.48 -2.70
N ALA A 207 -4.13 -21.91 -1.89
CA ALA A 207 -5.02 -23.02 -2.23
C ALA A 207 -5.88 -22.72 -3.47
N LEU A 208 -6.34 -21.46 -3.62
CA LEU A 208 -7.08 -21.02 -4.78
C LEU A 208 -6.21 -21.08 -6.05
N TYR A 209 -4.96 -20.59 -5.97
CA TYR A 209 -4.07 -20.61 -7.14
C TYR A 209 -3.68 -22.04 -7.54
N ARG A 210 -3.47 -22.94 -6.59
CA ARG A 210 -3.27 -24.38 -6.87
C ARG A 210 -4.49 -25.01 -7.54
N SER A 211 -5.71 -24.64 -7.08
CA SER A 211 -6.95 -25.11 -7.71
C SER A 211 -7.07 -24.63 -9.16
N LEU A 212 -6.76 -23.36 -9.44
CA LEU A 212 -6.78 -22.82 -10.80
C LEU A 212 -5.73 -23.48 -11.70
N ILE A 213 -4.52 -23.74 -11.21
CA ILE A 213 -3.47 -24.42 -11.94
C ILE A 213 -3.93 -25.83 -12.36
N ASN A 214 -4.57 -26.56 -11.44
CA ASN A 214 -5.13 -27.89 -11.71
C ASN A 214 -6.32 -27.82 -12.69
N GLU A 215 -7.25 -26.86 -12.51
CA GLU A 215 -8.40 -26.65 -13.40
C GLU A 215 -7.99 -26.42 -14.87
N TYR A 216 -6.88 -25.69 -15.07
CA TYR A 216 -6.34 -25.41 -16.40
C TYR A 216 -5.27 -26.43 -16.88
N GLU A 217 -5.01 -27.51 -16.12
CA GLU A 217 -4.03 -28.57 -16.43
C GLU A 217 -2.62 -28.01 -16.64
N LEU A 218 -2.17 -27.08 -15.75
CA LEU A 218 -0.92 -26.33 -15.90
C LEU A 218 0.17 -26.74 -14.91
N GLU A 219 0.04 -27.86 -14.20
CA GLU A 219 0.96 -28.30 -13.15
C GLU A 219 2.40 -28.52 -13.65
N LYS A 220 2.55 -28.81 -14.95
CA LYS A 220 3.87 -28.97 -15.58
C LYS A 220 4.49 -27.66 -16.05
N SER A 221 3.69 -26.60 -16.16
CA SER A 221 4.09 -25.32 -16.76
C SER A 221 4.07 -24.16 -15.78
N ILE A 222 3.40 -24.30 -14.62
CA ILE A 222 3.37 -23.29 -13.56
C ILE A 222 3.91 -23.85 -12.25
N ALA A 223 4.85 -23.14 -11.62
CA ALA A 223 5.34 -23.46 -10.29
C ALA A 223 5.02 -22.32 -9.31
N LEU A 224 4.45 -22.67 -8.14
CA LEU A 224 4.30 -21.77 -7.01
C LEU A 224 5.46 -22.00 -6.02
N HIS A 225 6.18 -20.95 -5.73
CA HIS A 225 7.29 -20.95 -4.79
C HIS A 225 6.95 -20.17 -3.53
N PRO A 226 7.38 -20.60 -2.34
CA PRO A 226 7.18 -19.85 -1.11
C PRO A 226 7.96 -18.53 -1.14
N PHE A 227 7.61 -17.64 -0.21
CA PHE A 227 8.38 -16.42 0.02
C PHE A 227 9.85 -16.76 0.29
N THR A 228 10.74 -16.00 -0.32
CA THR A 228 12.18 -16.11 -0.13
C THR A 228 12.84 -14.75 -0.01
N LYS A 229 13.93 -14.67 0.76
CA LYS A 229 14.80 -13.49 0.81
C LYS A 229 15.77 -13.43 -0.37
N GLU A 230 15.94 -14.54 -1.08
CA GLU A 230 16.83 -14.67 -2.23
C GLU A 230 16.08 -14.51 -3.57
N VAL A 231 15.09 -13.63 -3.61
CA VAL A 231 14.23 -13.40 -4.80
C VAL A 231 15.04 -13.01 -6.04
N GLN A 232 16.21 -12.38 -5.85
CA GLN A 232 17.13 -12.00 -6.93
C GLN A 232 17.59 -13.19 -7.79
N GLU A 233 17.62 -14.41 -7.25
CA GLU A 233 17.93 -15.61 -8.03
C GLU A 233 16.83 -15.91 -9.06
N TYR A 234 15.58 -15.70 -8.70
CA TYR A 234 14.45 -15.86 -9.63
C TYR A 234 14.49 -14.81 -10.74
N TYR A 235 14.76 -13.53 -10.41
CA TYR A 235 14.92 -12.50 -11.43
C TYR A 235 16.09 -12.83 -12.38
N ALA A 236 17.25 -13.26 -11.86
CA ALA A 236 18.43 -13.57 -12.65
C ALA A 236 18.23 -14.76 -13.62
N HIS A 237 17.32 -15.69 -13.30
CA HIS A 237 17.04 -16.89 -14.08
C HIS A 237 15.70 -16.83 -14.82
N SER A 238 15.18 -15.64 -15.07
CA SER A 238 13.94 -15.43 -15.83
C SER A 238 14.19 -14.69 -17.13
N SER A 239 13.22 -14.76 -18.05
CA SER A 239 13.26 -14.09 -19.35
C SER A 239 12.39 -12.85 -19.39
N MET A 240 11.34 -12.84 -18.57
CA MET A 240 10.33 -11.78 -18.52
C MET A 240 9.76 -11.70 -17.11
N TYR A 241 9.38 -10.51 -16.70
CA TYR A 241 8.62 -10.26 -15.48
C TYR A 241 7.20 -9.81 -15.81
N VAL A 242 6.20 -10.32 -15.11
CA VAL A 242 4.80 -9.89 -15.29
C VAL A 242 4.24 -9.38 -13.98
N LEU A 243 3.75 -8.14 -14.00
CA LEU A 243 3.00 -7.53 -12.90
C LEU A 243 1.51 -7.54 -13.23
N SER A 244 0.78 -8.50 -12.69
CA SER A 244 -0.68 -8.66 -12.90
C SER A 244 -1.54 -7.95 -11.86
N SER A 245 -0.94 -7.16 -10.99
CA SER A 245 -1.64 -6.49 -9.89
C SER A 245 -2.78 -5.61 -10.37
N ARG A 246 -3.91 -5.65 -9.66
CA ARG A 246 -5.06 -4.79 -9.94
C ARG A 246 -4.79 -3.33 -9.56
N TRP A 247 -3.93 -3.11 -8.58
CA TRP A 247 -3.39 -1.78 -8.23
C TRP A 247 -2.03 -1.92 -7.54
N GLU A 248 -1.24 -0.85 -7.59
CA GLU A 248 0.03 -0.74 -6.90
C GLU A 248 0.20 0.66 -6.29
N GLY A 249 0.94 0.74 -5.20
CA GLY A 249 1.40 2.03 -4.67
C GLY A 249 2.63 2.53 -5.42
N PHE A 250 3.58 1.60 -5.70
CA PHE A 250 4.80 1.90 -6.45
C PHE A 250 5.29 0.71 -7.28
N GLY A 251 5.05 -0.53 -6.84
CA GLY A 251 5.50 -1.72 -7.55
C GLY A 251 7.00 -1.99 -7.39
N LEU A 252 7.51 -2.09 -6.16
CA LEU A 252 8.94 -2.39 -5.90
C LEU A 252 9.44 -3.58 -6.71
N VAL A 253 8.66 -4.64 -6.80
CA VAL A 253 8.98 -5.85 -7.57
C VAL A 253 9.21 -5.58 -9.07
N MET A 254 8.59 -4.54 -9.61
CA MET A 254 8.81 -4.11 -10.99
C MET A 254 10.20 -3.48 -11.16
N ILE A 255 10.59 -2.58 -10.27
CA ILE A 255 11.93 -1.96 -10.34
C ILE A 255 13.04 -2.98 -10.01
N GLU A 256 12.76 -3.98 -9.20
CA GLU A 256 13.66 -5.11 -8.95
C GLU A 256 13.87 -5.93 -10.24
N ALA A 257 12.79 -6.24 -10.96
CA ALA A 257 12.86 -6.92 -12.25
C ALA A 257 13.64 -6.10 -13.29
N MET A 258 13.35 -4.79 -13.40
CA MET A 258 14.07 -3.87 -14.28
C MET A 258 15.57 -3.80 -13.96
N ALA A 259 15.95 -3.83 -12.68
CA ALA A 259 17.35 -3.86 -12.26
C ALA A 259 18.10 -5.13 -12.72
N HIS A 260 17.37 -6.24 -12.87
CA HIS A 260 17.89 -7.49 -13.44
C HIS A 260 17.80 -7.53 -14.98
N GLY A 261 17.39 -6.45 -15.62
CA GLY A 261 17.27 -6.33 -17.09
C GLY A 261 16.12 -7.14 -17.69
N LEU A 262 15.10 -7.47 -16.90
CA LEU A 262 13.89 -8.13 -17.38
C LEU A 262 12.94 -7.11 -18.03
N PRO A 263 12.38 -7.43 -19.21
CA PRO A 263 11.26 -6.71 -19.78
C PRO A 263 9.99 -6.95 -19.01
#